data_1be0e4d4f74f65d8fd900216a7414e7b
#
_entry.id   1be0e4d4f74f65d8fd900216a7414e7b
#
_cell.length_a   1.000
_cell.length_b   1.000
_cell.length_c   1.000
_cell.angle_alpha   90.00
_cell.angle_beta   90.00
_cell.angle_gamma   90.00
#
_symmetry.space_group_name_H-M   'P 1'
#
loop_
_entity.id
_entity.type
_entity.pdbx_description
1 polymer ?
#
loop_
_entity_poly.entity_id
_entity_poly.type
_entity_poly.pdbx_seq_one_letter_code
_entity_poly.pdbx_strand_id
1 'polypeptide(L)'
;MLTLEKRQLADELKMLRKKSTLTGKQVAEALGVSEPLVNRMENAKXAVNSDNLTKLLDLYRVQGDERNRLIDLFQRSIRQDPGDEHWWSEFENEISASYRDYIELEHASTAVIEYQPHGLNGLVXTEEYAYALTAAWGMRDEDRLEAHAAVRVKRSESRLFGPERLHFTGFFTESALHMHVKSRGAMIAQFDHMVRLGSLDNVELRVIPFETLASATLGSGFTVFQFNTLNSPRILRQDAVVGRRPLSEEPRDLREIDRHVKRLKRAALSAQETLKFIDSHARKMEKK
;
A
#
# COMPACT_ATOMS: atom_id res chain seq x y z
N MET A 1 15.17 -4.19 6.19
CA MET A 1 13.86 -3.96 5.60
C MET A 1 13.05 -3.07 6.52
N LEU A 2 12.21 -2.20 5.99
CA LEU A 2 11.41 -1.26 6.77
C LEU A 2 10.02 -1.88 7.01
N THR A 3 9.85 -2.59 8.12
CA THR A 3 8.57 -3.20 8.48
C THR A 3 7.62 -2.18 9.10
N LEU A 4 6.34 -2.51 9.13
CA LEU A 4 5.32 -1.70 9.79
C LEU A 4 5.68 -1.45 11.26
N GLU A 5 6.15 -2.49 11.96
CA GLU A 5 6.55 -2.41 13.37
C GLU A 5 7.72 -1.45 13.57
N LYS A 6 8.70 -1.45 12.66
CA LYS A 6 9.83 -0.49 12.71
C LYS A 6 9.34 0.94 12.55
N ARG A 7 8.39 1.17 11.64
CA ARG A 7 7.79 2.50 11.46
C ARG A 7 6.99 2.91 12.69
N GLN A 8 6.12 2.02 13.18
CA GLN A 8 5.31 2.29 14.38
C GLN A 8 6.18 2.63 15.58
N LEU A 9 7.26 1.85 15.80
CA LEU A 9 8.20 2.13 16.89
C LEU A 9 8.86 3.51 16.73
N ALA A 10 9.32 3.82 15.53
CA ALA A 10 9.96 5.12 15.24
C ALA A 10 9.01 6.29 15.51
N ASP A 11 7.76 6.18 15.05
CA ASP A 11 6.72 7.21 15.24
C ASP A 11 6.37 7.38 16.73
N GLU A 12 6.24 6.28 17.46
CA GLU A 12 5.99 6.32 18.92
C GLU A 12 7.13 7.02 19.67
N LEU A 13 8.36 6.67 19.34
CA LEU A 13 9.55 7.30 19.96
C LEU A 13 9.59 8.80 19.64
N LYS A 14 9.28 9.19 18.42
CA LYS A 14 9.20 10.58 17.98
C LYS A 14 8.10 11.35 18.73
N MET A 15 6.94 10.73 18.91
CA MET A 15 5.82 11.30 19.69
C MET A 15 6.21 11.47 21.17
N LEU A 16 6.82 10.46 21.77
CA LEU A 16 7.30 10.51 23.16
C LEU A 16 8.31 11.63 23.37
N ARG A 17 9.27 11.79 22.43
CA ARG A 17 10.22 12.92 22.50
C ARG A 17 9.49 14.26 22.50
N LYS A 18 8.56 14.46 21.57
CA LYS A 18 7.78 15.71 21.49
C LYS A 18 7.00 15.97 22.77
N LYS A 19 6.39 14.93 23.33
CA LYS A 19 5.62 14.97 24.58
C LYS A 19 6.53 15.33 25.78
N SER A 20 7.77 14.86 25.76
CA SER A 20 8.79 15.17 26.79
C SER A 20 9.45 16.52 26.58
N THR A 21 9.09 17.27 25.55
CA THR A 21 9.64 18.58 25.17
C THR A 21 11.18 18.59 24.92
N LEU A 22 11.73 17.40 24.61
CA LEU A 22 13.16 17.25 24.34
C LEU A 22 13.47 17.51 22.87
N THR A 23 14.58 18.20 22.62
CA THR A 23 15.11 18.38 21.26
C THR A 23 15.87 17.12 20.83
N GLY A 24 16.02 16.92 19.52
CA GLY A 24 16.83 15.82 18.98
C GLY A 24 18.28 15.86 19.51
N LYS A 25 18.83 17.05 19.69
CA LYS A 25 20.17 17.25 20.24
C LYS A 25 20.27 16.74 21.68
N GLN A 26 19.31 17.09 22.54
CA GLN A 26 19.27 16.62 23.93
C GLN A 26 19.17 15.10 24.04
N VAL A 27 18.36 14.50 23.16
CA VAL A 27 18.24 13.04 23.11
C VAL A 27 19.57 12.42 22.64
N ALA A 28 20.21 13.00 21.63
CA ALA A 28 21.51 12.54 21.13
C ALA A 28 22.57 12.56 22.23
N GLU A 29 22.64 13.64 23.00
CA GLU A 29 23.54 13.79 24.15
C GLU A 29 23.28 12.72 25.23
N ALA A 30 22.01 12.49 25.57
CA ALA A 30 21.61 11.48 26.56
C ALA A 30 21.94 10.04 26.11
N LEU A 31 21.83 9.76 24.82
CA LEU A 31 22.15 8.44 24.26
C LEU A 31 23.66 8.26 23.99
N GLY A 32 24.44 9.33 23.94
CA GLY A 32 25.83 9.29 23.53
C GLY A 32 26.01 9.05 22.02
N VAL A 33 25.10 9.60 21.20
CA VAL A 33 25.11 9.41 19.75
C VAL A 33 25.01 10.76 19.02
N SER A 34 25.09 10.76 17.71
CA SER A 34 24.90 11.99 16.91
C SER A 34 23.42 12.33 16.71
N GLU A 35 23.09 13.61 16.63
CA GLU A 35 21.71 14.07 16.36
C GLU A 35 21.17 13.52 15.03
N PRO A 36 21.96 13.47 13.93
CA PRO A 36 21.49 12.81 12.71
C PRO A 36 21.11 11.33 12.92
N LEU A 37 21.74 10.63 13.86
CA LEU A 37 21.37 9.24 14.16
C LEU A 37 19.99 9.16 14.84
N VAL A 38 19.73 10.06 15.80
CA VAL A 38 18.41 10.17 16.46
C VAL A 38 17.33 10.42 15.38
N ASN A 39 17.59 11.37 14.48
CA ASN A 39 16.67 11.69 13.39
C ASN A 39 16.41 10.47 12.49
N ARG A 40 17.45 9.70 12.18
CA ARG A 40 17.30 8.47 11.38
C ARG A 40 16.49 7.39 12.12
N MET A 41 16.68 7.25 13.43
CA MET A 41 15.88 6.31 14.24
C MET A 41 14.40 6.72 14.26
N GLU A 42 14.11 8.00 14.47
CA GLU A 42 12.74 8.55 14.52
C GLU A 42 12.02 8.60 13.16
N ASN A 43 12.74 8.39 12.09
CA ASN A 43 12.15 8.27 10.74
C ASN A 43 12.32 6.86 10.16
N ALA A 44 12.60 5.88 11.04
CA ALA A 44 12.76 4.46 10.70
C ALA A 44 13.85 4.18 9.64
N LYS A 45 14.79 5.11 9.49
CA LYS A 45 15.95 4.98 8.57
C LYS A 45 17.15 4.30 9.18
N UNK A 46 17.10 3.99 10.59
CA UNK A 46 18.02 3.30 11.28
C UNK A 46 17.32 2.56 12.32
N ALA A 47 17.79 1.50 12.39
CA ALA A 47 17.19 0.67 13.43
C ALA A 47 17.56 1.17 14.83
N VAL A 48 16.60 1.11 15.71
CA VAL A 48 16.84 1.29 17.15
C VAL A 48 17.34 -0.07 17.67
N ASN A 49 18.39 -0.08 18.48
CA ASN A 49 18.83 -1.30 19.18
C ASN A 49 18.23 -1.35 20.60
N SER A 50 18.35 -2.50 21.26
CA SER A 50 17.76 -2.75 22.59
C SER A 50 18.28 -1.76 23.65
N ASP A 51 19.57 -1.43 23.62
CA ASP A 51 20.20 -0.49 24.58
C ASP A 51 19.64 0.93 24.39
N ASN A 52 19.59 1.38 23.15
CA ASN A 52 19.03 2.71 22.83
C ASN A 52 17.54 2.79 23.15
N LEU A 53 16.75 1.72 22.88
CA LEU A 53 15.34 1.70 23.26
C LEU A 53 15.18 1.87 24.77
N THR A 54 15.91 1.09 25.56
CA THR A 54 15.85 1.16 27.03
C THR A 54 16.13 2.57 27.52
N LYS A 55 17.23 3.17 27.04
CA LYS A 55 17.62 4.54 27.38
C LYS A 55 16.56 5.57 26.98
N LEU A 56 15.96 5.42 25.78
CA LEU A 56 14.90 6.31 25.29
C LEU A 56 13.65 6.20 26.19
N LEU A 57 13.23 4.99 26.54
CA LEU A 57 12.05 4.78 27.39
C LEU A 57 12.28 5.37 28.80
N ASP A 58 13.49 5.24 29.33
CA ASP A 58 13.86 5.85 30.62
C ASP A 58 13.87 7.38 30.51
N LEU A 59 14.49 7.91 29.46
CA LEU A 59 14.60 9.36 29.22
C LEU A 59 13.20 10.01 29.05
N TYR A 60 12.28 9.31 28.38
CA TYR A 60 10.89 9.77 28.18
C TYR A 60 9.98 9.40 29.33
N ARG A 61 10.50 8.75 30.40
CA ARG A 61 9.78 8.34 31.63
C ARG A 61 8.59 7.42 31.33
N VAL A 62 8.73 6.56 30.33
CA VAL A 62 7.70 5.58 29.96
C VAL A 62 7.73 4.43 30.97
N GLN A 63 6.57 4.12 31.58
CA GLN A 63 6.44 3.08 32.61
C GLN A 63 5.17 2.23 32.37
N GLY A 64 5.05 1.15 33.12
CA GLY A 64 3.86 0.30 33.15
C GLY A 64 3.53 -0.33 31.79
N ASP A 65 2.26 -0.40 31.48
CA ASP A 65 1.75 -1.07 30.27
C ASP A 65 2.26 -0.43 28.98
N GLU A 66 2.42 0.89 28.96
CA GLU A 66 2.95 1.59 27.79
C GLU A 66 4.40 1.15 27.48
N ARG A 67 5.22 1.00 28.54
CA ARG A 67 6.59 0.49 28.39
C ARG A 67 6.61 -0.94 27.84
N ASN A 68 5.78 -1.80 28.42
CA ASN A 68 5.67 -3.21 27.98
C ASN A 68 5.23 -3.28 26.51
N ARG A 69 4.23 -2.48 26.13
CA ARG A 69 3.74 -2.42 24.74
C ARG A 69 4.85 -2.01 23.75
N LEU A 70 5.68 -1.02 24.13
CA LEU A 70 6.77 -0.56 23.26
C LEU A 70 7.91 -1.58 23.17
N ILE A 71 8.19 -2.29 24.26
CA ILE A 71 9.16 -3.40 24.26
C ILE A 71 8.66 -4.54 23.36
N ASP A 72 7.38 -4.91 23.45
CA ASP A 72 6.76 -5.91 22.56
C ASP A 72 6.82 -5.48 21.09
N LEU A 73 6.50 -4.21 20.82
CA LEU A 73 6.59 -3.65 19.48
C LEU A 73 8.03 -3.72 18.93
N PHE A 74 9.01 -3.39 19.77
CA PHE A 74 10.43 -3.53 19.42
C PHE A 74 10.79 -4.99 19.12
N GLN A 75 10.37 -5.92 20.00
CA GLN A 75 10.64 -7.34 19.81
C GLN A 75 10.07 -7.83 18.47
N ARG A 76 8.84 -7.43 18.12
CA ARG A 76 8.25 -7.74 16.82
C ARG A 76 9.05 -7.10 15.67
N SER A 77 9.53 -5.88 15.86
CA SER A 77 10.29 -5.16 14.82
C SER A 77 11.66 -5.77 14.50
N ILE A 78 12.25 -6.51 15.47
CA ILE A 78 13.55 -7.17 15.29
C ILE A 78 13.41 -8.67 15.04
N ARG A 79 12.23 -9.26 15.30
CA ARG A 79 11.99 -10.66 14.96
C ARG A 79 12.10 -10.82 13.45
N GLN A 80 13.14 -11.49 13.06
CA GLN A 80 13.14 -12.30 11.86
C GLN A 80 12.80 -13.70 12.39
N ASP A 81 11.52 -14.02 12.44
CA ASP A 81 11.12 -15.40 12.71
C ASP A 81 11.67 -16.24 11.55
N PRO A 82 12.51 -17.26 11.84
CA PRO A 82 13.01 -18.13 10.76
C PRO A 82 11.90 -18.92 10.05
N GLY A 83 10.64 -18.77 10.49
CA GLY A 83 9.46 -19.35 9.88
C GLY A 83 8.55 -18.33 9.19
N ASP A 84 8.85 -17.03 9.30
CA ASP A 84 8.12 -15.95 8.63
C ASP A 84 8.85 -15.58 7.32
N GLU A 85 9.13 -16.57 6.51
CA GLU A 85 9.45 -16.29 5.11
C GLU A 85 8.16 -15.83 4.46
N HIS A 86 8.01 -14.52 4.37
CA HIS A 86 6.92 -13.96 3.59
C HIS A 86 6.99 -14.50 2.15
N TRP A 87 5.89 -14.89 1.59
CA TRP A 87 5.83 -15.47 0.24
C TRP A 87 6.55 -14.61 -0.82
N TRP A 88 6.66 -13.29 -0.59
CA TRP A 88 7.35 -12.39 -1.54
C TRP A 88 8.88 -12.42 -1.40
N SER A 89 9.43 -13.09 -0.40
CA SER A 89 10.88 -13.25 -0.25
C SER A 89 11.49 -14.05 -1.41
N GLU A 90 10.73 -14.98 -1.96
CA GLU A 90 11.15 -15.75 -3.15
C GLU A 90 11.39 -14.87 -4.38
N PHE A 91 10.83 -13.63 -4.40
CA PHE A 91 10.97 -12.67 -5.50
C PHE A 91 11.91 -11.50 -5.16
N GLU A 92 12.73 -11.63 -4.11
CA GLU A 92 13.55 -10.53 -3.58
C GLU A 92 14.49 -9.90 -4.62
N ASN A 93 15.00 -10.71 -5.52
CA ASN A 93 15.96 -10.26 -6.56
C ASN A 93 15.26 -9.65 -7.79
N GLU A 94 14.00 -10.00 -8.04
CA GLU A 94 13.28 -9.63 -9.25
C GLU A 94 12.46 -8.35 -9.06
N ILE A 95 12.00 -8.08 -7.84
CA ILE A 95 11.17 -6.90 -7.55
C ILE A 95 11.95 -5.83 -6.78
N SER A 96 11.61 -4.58 -7.01
CA SER A 96 12.30 -3.45 -6.37
C SER A 96 11.99 -3.37 -4.86
N ALA A 97 12.91 -2.79 -4.10
CA ALA A 97 12.71 -2.53 -2.67
C ALA A 97 11.41 -1.72 -2.40
N SER A 98 11.13 -0.73 -3.25
CA SER A 98 9.90 0.08 -3.13
C SER A 98 8.63 -0.74 -3.37
N TYR A 99 8.71 -1.79 -4.18
CA TYR A 99 7.57 -2.68 -4.42
C TYR A 99 7.40 -3.66 -3.25
N ARG A 100 8.50 -4.14 -2.68
CA ARG A 100 8.46 -4.95 -1.44
C ARG A 100 7.83 -4.15 -0.29
N ASP A 101 8.26 -2.90 -0.09
CA ASP A 101 7.67 -2.01 0.93
C ASP A 101 6.15 -1.85 0.73
N TYR A 102 5.69 -1.77 -0.53
CA TYR A 102 4.27 -1.71 -0.87
C TYR A 102 3.55 -3.00 -0.42
N ILE A 103 4.11 -4.16 -0.77
CA ILE A 103 3.54 -5.48 -0.44
C ILE A 103 3.44 -5.63 1.09
N GLU A 104 4.47 -5.22 1.84
CA GLU A 104 4.46 -5.25 3.30
C GLU A 104 3.33 -4.40 3.89
N LEU A 105 3.16 -3.17 3.39
CA LEU A 105 2.09 -2.28 3.84
C LEU A 105 0.71 -2.88 3.52
N GLU A 106 0.54 -3.41 2.32
CA GLU A 106 -0.70 -4.07 1.89
C GLU A 106 -0.98 -5.31 2.74
N HIS A 107 0.04 -6.12 3.01
CA HIS A 107 -0.08 -7.34 3.82
C HIS A 107 -0.53 -7.02 5.26
N ALA A 108 0.01 -5.96 5.83
CA ALA A 108 -0.32 -5.53 7.20
C ALA A 108 -1.67 -4.81 7.29
N SER A 109 -2.27 -4.41 6.16
CA SER A 109 -3.49 -3.60 6.12
C SER A 109 -4.75 -4.44 6.30
N THR A 110 -5.76 -3.88 6.95
CA THR A 110 -7.12 -4.44 7.02
C THR A 110 -8.02 -3.87 5.92
N ALA A 111 -7.68 -2.66 5.43
CA ALA A 111 -8.39 -2.06 4.29
C ALA A 111 -7.43 -1.25 3.44
N VAL A 112 -7.69 -1.26 2.13
CA VAL A 112 -6.94 -0.46 1.15
C VAL A 112 -7.91 0.26 0.23
N ILE A 113 -7.67 1.56 0.03
CA ILE A 113 -8.35 2.35 -1.00
C ILE A 113 -7.30 2.72 -2.05
N GLU A 114 -7.53 2.34 -3.30
CA GLU A 114 -6.60 2.61 -4.39
C GLU A 114 -7.31 3.37 -5.53
N TYR A 115 -6.69 4.41 -6.03
CA TYR A 115 -7.15 5.12 -7.23
C TYR A 115 -6.09 5.00 -8.33
N GLN A 116 -6.50 4.48 -9.50
CA GLN A 116 -5.64 4.34 -10.68
C GLN A 116 -6.25 5.12 -11.85
N PRO A 117 -5.70 6.30 -12.18
CA PRO A 117 -6.24 7.09 -13.31
C PRO A 117 -5.89 6.52 -14.69
N HIS A 118 -4.82 5.75 -14.80
CA HIS A 118 -4.25 5.32 -16.09
C HIS A 118 -4.12 3.81 -16.24
N GLY A 119 -4.89 3.03 -15.48
CA GLY A 119 -4.80 1.57 -15.56
C GLY A 119 -5.75 0.89 -14.60
N LEU A 120 -5.70 -0.42 -14.56
CA LEU A 120 -6.46 -1.22 -13.60
C LEU A 120 -5.70 -1.32 -12.27
N ASN A 121 -6.44 -1.45 -11.19
CA ASN A 121 -5.89 -1.62 -9.85
C ASN A 121 -5.03 -2.89 -9.76
N GLY A 122 -3.94 -2.82 -9.00
CA GLY A 122 -2.94 -3.88 -8.94
C GLY A 122 -3.43 -5.24 -8.44
N LEU A 123 -4.45 -5.26 -7.59
CA LEU A 123 -5.02 -6.49 -7.02
C LEU A 123 -6.02 -7.21 -7.94
N VAL A 124 -6.39 -6.59 -9.06
CA VAL A 124 -7.36 -7.19 -10.00
C VAL A 124 -6.80 -7.69 -11.33
N UNK A 125 -5.60 -7.74 -11.60
CA UNK A 125 -4.98 -8.14 -12.72
C UNK A 125 -4.91 -9.56 -12.71
N THR A 126 -5.21 -10.07 -13.91
CA THR A 126 -4.82 -11.44 -14.23
C THR A 126 -3.33 -11.52 -14.51
N GLU A 127 -2.77 -12.70 -14.44
CA GLU A 127 -1.33 -12.90 -14.71
C GLU A 127 -0.97 -12.41 -16.12
N GLU A 128 -1.74 -12.79 -17.10
CA GLU A 128 -1.53 -12.43 -18.51
C GLU A 128 -1.58 -10.91 -18.73
N TYR A 129 -2.55 -10.23 -18.10
CA TYR A 129 -2.66 -8.76 -18.15
C TYR A 129 -1.47 -8.11 -17.45
N ALA A 130 -1.10 -8.59 -16.27
CA ALA A 130 0.00 -8.05 -15.46
C ALA A 130 1.34 -8.16 -16.19
N TYR A 131 1.60 -9.30 -16.81
CA TYR A 131 2.79 -9.53 -17.63
C TYR A 131 2.84 -8.53 -18.80
N ALA A 132 1.77 -8.47 -19.57
CA ALA A 132 1.69 -7.61 -20.76
C ALA A 132 1.81 -6.11 -20.40
N LEU A 133 1.19 -5.68 -19.31
CA LEU A 133 1.28 -4.30 -18.82
C LEU A 133 2.71 -3.95 -18.40
N THR A 134 3.37 -4.85 -17.68
CA THR A 134 4.75 -4.64 -17.21
C THR A 134 5.72 -4.57 -18.40
N ALA A 135 5.54 -5.41 -19.41
CA ALA A 135 6.30 -5.38 -20.65
C ALA A 135 6.07 -4.07 -21.43
N ALA A 136 4.82 -3.59 -21.47
CA ALA A 136 4.47 -2.30 -22.11
C ALA A 136 5.14 -1.11 -21.43
N TRP A 137 5.39 -1.20 -20.13
CA TRP A 137 6.12 -0.17 -19.37
C TRP A 137 7.64 -0.22 -19.58
N GLY A 138 8.13 -1.10 -20.43
CA GLY A 138 9.52 -1.12 -20.87
C GLY A 138 10.41 -2.17 -20.20
N MET A 139 9.88 -3.01 -19.32
CA MET A 139 10.63 -4.14 -18.79
C MET A 139 10.85 -5.16 -19.91
N ARG A 140 12.09 -5.66 -20.04
CA ARG A 140 12.49 -6.60 -21.12
C ARG A 140 13.02 -7.92 -20.60
N ASP A 141 13.36 -8.00 -19.33
CA ASP A 141 13.88 -9.17 -18.65
C ASP A 141 12.72 -10.14 -18.41
N GLU A 142 12.74 -11.31 -19.01
CA GLU A 142 11.65 -12.30 -18.93
C GLU A 142 11.43 -12.80 -17.52
N ASP A 143 12.50 -13.15 -16.80
CA ASP A 143 12.39 -13.63 -15.40
C ASP A 143 11.71 -12.59 -14.51
N ARG A 144 12.06 -11.32 -14.69
CA ARG A 144 11.44 -10.21 -13.95
C ARG A 144 10.00 -9.97 -14.37
N LEU A 145 9.66 -10.13 -15.65
CA LEU A 145 8.27 -10.02 -16.13
C LEU A 145 7.39 -11.08 -15.49
N GLU A 146 7.86 -12.34 -15.50
CA GLU A 146 7.16 -13.47 -14.88
C GLU A 146 7.01 -13.26 -13.37
N ALA A 147 8.08 -12.85 -12.70
CA ALA A 147 8.06 -12.56 -11.26
C ALA A 147 7.05 -11.46 -10.92
N HIS A 148 7.05 -10.35 -11.67
CA HIS A 148 6.08 -9.26 -11.45
C HIS A 148 4.63 -9.70 -11.68
N ALA A 149 4.37 -10.55 -12.65
CA ALA A 149 3.04 -11.09 -12.91
C ALA A 149 2.61 -12.03 -11.77
N ALA A 150 3.49 -12.98 -11.39
CA ALA A 150 3.25 -13.94 -10.31
C ALA A 150 2.99 -13.23 -8.96
N VAL A 151 3.78 -12.20 -8.66
CA VAL A 151 3.61 -11.39 -7.43
C VAL A 151 2.22 -10.74 -7.40
N ARG A 152 1.72 -10.22 -8.53
CA ARG A 152 0.38 -9.61 -8.56
C ARG A 152 -0.72 -10.63 -8.29
N VAL A 153 -0.60 -11.83 -8.86
CA VAL A 153 -1.55 -12.94 -8.62
C VAL A 153 -1.51 -13.36 -7.14
N LYS A 154 -0.31 -13.62 -6.61
CA LYS A 154 -0.13 -14.00 -5.20
C LYS A 154 -0.68 -12.95 -4.22
N ARG A 155 -0.49 -11.65 -4.52
CA ARG A 155 -1.08 -10.56 -3.74
C ARG A 155 -2.60 -10.67 -3.73
N SER A 156 -3.23 -10.82 -4.89
CA SER A 156 -4.67 -10.98 -5.02
C SER A 156 -5.17 -12.18 -4.21
N GLU A 157 -4.52 -13.33 -4.40
CA GLU A 157 -4.89 -14.58 -3.71
C GLU A 157 -4.76 -14.47 -2.21
N SER A 158 -3.65 -13.95 -1.72
CA SER A 158 -3.37 -13.87 -0.28
C SER A 158 -4.20 -12.80 0.42
N ARG A 159 -4.62 -11.74 -0.29
CA ARG A 159 -5.26 -10.59 0.34
C ARG A 159 -6.77 -10.51 0.11
N LEU A 160 -7.30 -11.06 -0.97
CA LEU A 160 -8.75 -10.98 -1.25
C LEU A 160 -9.51 -12.22 -0.78
N PHE A 161 -8.82 -13.31 -0.47
CA PHE A 161 -9.43 -14.58 -0.08
C PHE A 161 -8.92 -15.01 1.31
N GLY A 162 -9.62 -15.93 1.92
CA GLY A 162 -9.22 -16.48 3.23
C GLY A 162 -9.83 -15.74 4.41
N PRO A 163 -9.41 -16.11 5.64
CA PRO A 163 -10.04 -15.58 6.87
C PRO A 163 -9.62 -14.15 7.21
N GLU A 164 -8.43 -13.72 6.82
CA GLU A 164 -7.89 -12.37 7.10
C GLU A 164 -7.87 -11.51 5.85
N ARG A 165 -8.92 -11.62 5.05
CA ARG A 165 -9.03 -10.91 3.78
C ARG A 165 -9.13 -9.41 3.95
N LEU A 166 -8.48 -8.71 3.03
CA LEU A 166 -8.42 -7.26 2.93
C LEU A 166 -9.76 -6.69 2.45
N HIS A 167 -10.24 -5.61 3.03
CA HIS A 167 -11.31 -4.79 2.44
C HIS A 167 -10.70 -3.88 1.38
N PHE A 168 -10.99 -4.14 0.12
CA PHE A 168 -10.40 -3.43 -1.01
C PHE A 168 -11.42 -2.54 -1.72
N THR A 169 -11.11 -1.23 -1.83
CA THR A 169 -11.87 -0.31 -2.66
C THR A 169 -10.97 0.21 -3.79
N GLY A 170 -11.26 -0.18 -5.02
CA GLY A 170 -10.50 0.21 -6.20
C GLY A 170 -11.29 1.20 -7.07
N PHE A 171 -10.76 2.42 -7.24
CA PHE A 171 -11.27 3.39 -8.22
C PHE A 171 -10.39 3.36 -9.46
N PHE A 172 -10.99 3.39 -10.63
CA PHE A 172 -10.28 3.51 -11.90
C PHE A 172 -11.16 4.27 -12.91
N THR A 173 -10.54 4.84 -13.91
CA THR A 173 -11.27 5.59 -14.93
C THR A 173 -11.73 4.66 -16.06
N GLU A 174 -12.79 5.04 -16.76
CA GLU A 174 -13.28 4.33 -17.94
C GLU A 174 -12.16 4.12 -18.97
N SER A 175 -11.21 5.06 -19.08
CA SER A 175 -10.08 4.94 -20.02
C SER A 175 -9.28 3.65 -19.81
N ALA A 176 -9.20 3.14 -18.57
CA ALA A 176 -8.48 1.90 -18.26
C ALA A 176 -9.07 0.68 -18.99
N LEU A 177 -10.39 0.69 -19.25
CA LEU A 177 -11.07 -0.40 -19.98
C LEU A 177 -10.78 -0.34 -21.48
N HIS A 178 -10.36 0.83 -21.99
CA HIS A 178 -10.03 1.03 -23.40
C HIS A 178 -8.53 0.87 -23.69
N MET A 179 -7.71 0.68 -22.67
CA MET A 179 -6.27 0.46 -22.84
C MET A 179 -5.98 -1.04 -23.02
N HIS A 180 -5.90 -1.44 -24.27
CA HIS A 180 -5.65 -2.85 -24.62
C HIS A 180 -4.14 -3.14 -24.57
N VAL A 181 -3.70 -3.89 -23.57
CA VAL A 181 -2.27 -4.23 -23.40
C VAL A 181 -1.88 -5.55 -24.06
N LYS A 182 -2.88 -6.34 -24.49
CA LYS A 182 -2.67 -7.63 -25.14
C LYS A 182 -3.85 -7.96 -26.10
N SER A 183 -3.99 -9.23 -26.44
CA SER A 183 -5.05 -9.71 -27.32
C SER A 183 -6.45 -9.41 -26.77
N ARG A 184 -7.42 -9.37 -27.65
CA ARG A 184 -8.83 -9.19 -27.30
C ARG A 184 -9.31 -10.25 -26.29
N GLY A 185 -8.91 -11.51 -26.50
CA GLY A 185 -9.26 -12.60 -25.57
C GLY A 185 -8.72 -12.37 -24.16
N ALA A 186 -7.46 -11.93 -24.06
CA ALA A 186 -6.84 -11.61 -22.76
C ALA A 186 -7.58 -10.46 -22.05
N MET A 187 -8.03 -9.46 -22.80
CA MET A 187 -8.78 -8.33 -22.23
C MET A 187 -10.17 -8.79 -21.75
N ILE A 188 -10.87 -9.63 -22.51
CA ILE A 188 -12.16 -10.20 -22.08
C ILE A 188 -11.96 -11.01 -20.78
N ALA A 189 -10.96 -11.90 -20.74
CA ALA A 189 -10.63 -12.68 -19.54
C ALA A 189 -10.33 -11.78 -18.33
N GLN A 190 -9.63 -10.66 -18.57
CA GLN A 190 -9.34 -9.66 -17.52
C GLN A 190 -10.64 -9.04 -16.98
N PHE A 191 -11.56 -8.67 -17.85
CA PHE A 191 -12.84 -8.06 -17.43
C PHE A 191 -13.74 -9.07 -16.70
N ASP A 192 -13.81 -10.31 -17.16
CA ASP A 192 -14.52 -11.39 -16.46
C ASP A 192 -13.93 -11.62 -15.06
N HIS A 193 -12.60 -11.59 -14.96
CA HIS A 193 -11.90 -11.71 -13.66
C HIS A 193 -12.30 -10.56 -12.73
N MET A 194 -12.35 -9.31 -13.22
CA MET A 194 -12.77 -8.16 -12.43
C MET A 194 -14.21 -8.29 -11.93
N VAL A 195 -15.12 -8.79 -12.79
CA VAL A 195 -16.52 -9.03 -12.40
C VAL A 195 -16.58 -10.07 -11.27
N ARG A 196 -15.82 -11.17 -11.40
CA ARG A 196 -15.75 -12.20 -10.35
C ARG A 196 -15.22 -11.63 -9.03
N LEU A 197 -14.11 -10.89 -9.07
CA LEU A 197 -13.52 -10.29 -7.85
C LEU A 197 -14.46 -9.26 -7.23
N GLY A 198 -15.06 -8.40 -8.05
CA GLY A 198 -15.97 -7.36 -7.57
C GLY A 198 -17.31 -7.92 -7.03
N SER A 199 -17.56 -9.23 -7.18
CA SER A 199 -18.70 -9.91 -6.56
C SER A 199 -18.39 -10.40 -5.13
N LEU A 200 -17.13 -10.31 -4.68
CA LEU A 200 -16.75 -10.63 -3.30
C LEU A 200 -17.24 -9.49 -2.38
N ASP A 201 -17.66 -9.85 -1.18
CA ASP A 201 -18.19 -8.89 -0.18
C ASP A 201 -17.14 -7.94 0.40
N ASN A 202 -15.86 -8.27 0.23
CA ASN A 202 -14.73 -7.43 0.68
C ASN A 202 -14.07 -6.65 -0.46
N VAL A 203 -14.64 -6.68 -1.69
CA VAL A 203 -14.07 -5.98 -2.86
C VAL A 203 -15.10 -5.00 -3.43
N GLU A 204 -14.76 -3.73 -3.46
CA GLU A 204 -15.57 -2.68 -4.06
C GLU A 204 -14.80 -2.07 -5.25
N LEU A 205 -15.26 -2.35 -6.48
CA LEU A 205 -14.72 -1.75 -7.71
C LEU A 205 -15.63 -0.63 -8.17
N ARG A 206 -15.05 0.50 -8.54
CA ARG A 206 -15.80 1.70 -8.93
C ARG A 206 -15.16 2.36 -10.15
N VAL A 207 -15.85 2.30 -11.29
CA VAL A 207 -15.41 2.98 -12.51
C VAL A 207 -15.90 4.44 -12.52
N ILE A 208 -15.03 5.34 -12.97
CA ILE A 208 -15.36 6.75 -13.19
C ILE A 208 -15.59 6.92 -14.69
N PRO A 209 -16.85 7.10 -15.14
CA PRO A 209 -17.16 7.27 -16.55
C PRO A 209 -16.58 8.56 -17.13
N PHE A 210 -16.41 8.61 -18.44
CA PHE A 210 -15.92 9.80 -19.15
C PHE A 210 -16.79 11.03 -18.85
N GLU A 211 -18.10 10.88 -18.70
CA GLU A 211 -19.06 11.96 -18.44
C GLU A 211 -18.78 12.68 -17.11
N THR A 212 -18.25 11.96 -16.11
CA THR A 212 -17.98 12.53 -14.77
C THR A 212 -16.49 12.72 -14.50
N LEU A 213 -15.62 12.31 -15.43
CA LEU A 213 -14.15 12.25 -15.22
C LEU A 213 -13.58 13.61 -14.80
N ALA A 214 -14.04 14.71 -15.40
CA ALA A 214 -13.54 16.05 -15.08
C ALA A 214 -13.71 16.43 -13.60
N SER A 215 -14.76 15.94 -12.95
CA SER A 215 -15.02 16.21 -11.52
C SER A 215 -14.18 15.37 -10.57
N ALA A 216 -13.56 14.30 -11.09
CA ALA A 216 -12.79 13.32 -10.30
C ALA A 216 -11.29 13.36 -10.60
N THR A 217 -10.87 14.10 -11.64
CA THR A 217 -9.48 14.07 -12.12
C THR A 217 -8.49 14.51 -11.04
N LEU A 218 -7.55 13.63 -10.77
CA LEU A 218 -6.35 13.88 -10.00
C LEU A 218 -5.15 13.54 -10.88
N GLY A 219 -4.09 14.28 -10.74
CA GLY A 219 -2.91 14.15 -11.60
C GLY A 219 -2.16 12.82 -11.44
N SER A 220 -2.30 12.17 -10.29
CA SER A 220 -1.61 10.90 -10.02
C SER A 220 -2.50 9.93 -9.24
N GLY A 221 -2.17 8.66 -9.35
CA GLY A 221 -2.78 7.61 -8.54
C GLY A 221 -2.34 7.71 -7.08
N PHE A 222 -3.08 7.03 -6.23
CA PHE A 222 -2.70 6.92 -4.81
C PHE A 222 -3.24 5.64 -4.21
N THR A 223 -2.61 5.24 -3.10
CA THR A 223 -3.09 4.13 -2.24
C THR A 223 -3.15 4.62 -0.80
N VAL A 224 -4.25 4.35 -0.12
CA VAL A 224 -4.40 4.58 1.33
C VAL A 224 -4.47 3.24 2.03
N PHE A 225 -3.50 2.96 2.88
CA PHE A 225 -3.43 1.75 3.71
C PHE A 225 -4.06 2.05 5.07
N GLN A 226 -4.95 1.17 5.55
CA GLN A 226 -5.59 1.27 6.86
C GLN A 226 -5.27 0.03 7.68
N PHE A 227 -5.01 0.22 8.96
CA PHE A 227 -4.57 -0.85 9.87
C PHE A 227 -5.54 -0.98 11.04
N ASN A 228 -5.67 -2.19 11.58
CA ASN A 228 -6.58 -2.46 12.71
C ASN A 228 -5.88 -2.28 14.07
N THR A 229 -5.21 -1.16 14.26
CA THR A 229 -4.64 -0.81 15.55
C THR A 229 -5.06 0.60 15.92
N LEU A 230 -5.45 0.78 17.17
CA LEU A 230 -6.01 2.05 17.68
C LEU A 230 -5.07 3.26 17.47
N ASN A 231 -3.78 3.00 17.34
CA ASN A 231 -2.75 4.03 17.25
C ASN A 231 -1.95 4.00 15.93
N SER A 232 -2.32 3.15 14.97
CA SER A 232 -1.64 3.15 13.68
C SER A 232 -2.27 4.19 12.76
N PRO A 233 -1.53 5.22 12.39
CA PRO A 233 -2.04 6.17 11.40
C PRO A 233 -2.23 5.45 10.06
N ARG A 234 -3.21 5.91 9.30
CA ARG A 234 -3.32 5.50 7.89
C ARG A 234 -2.08 6.00 7.15
N ILE A 235 -1.66 5.25 6.14
CA ILE A 235 -0.52 5.63 5.31
C ILE A 235 -1.04 5.94 3.91
N LEU A 236 -0.80 7.15 3.45
CA LEU A 236 -1.03 7.58 2.06
C LEU A 236 0.24 7.34 1.27
N ARG A 237 0.13 6.63 0.14
CA ARG A 237 1.20 6.50 -0.85
C ARG A 237 0.72 7.12 -2.15
N GLN A 238 1.49 8.06 -2.67
CA GLN A 238 1.19 8.69 -3.95
C GLN A 238 2.06 8.08 -5.05
N ASP A 239 1.49 7.92 -6.24
CA ASP A 239 2.26 7.45 -7.38
C ASP A 239 3.15 8.58 -7.91
N ALA A 240 4.36 8.21 -8.31
CA ALA A 240 5.34 9.13 -8.89
C ALA A 240 6.00 8.46 -10.10
N VAL A 241 6.17 9.22 -11.16
CA VAL A 241 6.82 8.72 -12.38
C VAL A 241 8.32 8.55 -12.16
N VAL A 242 8.93 9.45 -11.39
CA VAL A 242 10.38 9.48 -11.12
C VAL A 242 10.61 9.69 -9.63
N GLY A 243 11.63 9.03 -9.11
CA GLY A 243 12.04 9.17 -7.72
C GLY A 243 11.28 8.28 -6.75
N ARG A 244 11.35 8.61 -5.48
CA ARG A 244 10.64 7.88 -4.44
C ARG A 244 9.15 8.22 -4.45
N ARG A 245 8.33 7.20 -4.34
CA ARG A 245 6.89 7.38 -4.15
C ARG A 245 6.67 7.88 -2.71
N PRO A 246 6.20 9.12 -2.55
CA PRO A 246 6.07 9.67 -1.20
C PRO A 246 5.04 8.92 -0.37
N LEU A 247 5.42 8.66 0.88
CA LEU A 247 4.51 8.14 1.91
C LEU A 247 4.19 9.28 2.86
N SER A 248 2.94 9.41 3.25
CA SER A 248 2.53 10.43 4.22
C SER A 248 1.59 9.83 5.26
N GLU A 249 1.84 10.17 6.50
CA GLU A 249 0.99 9.87 7.67
C GLU A 249 0.47 11.19 8.26
N GLU A 250 0.81 12.31 7.62
CA GLU A 250 0.43 13.63 8.11
C GLU A 250 -1.10 13.81 8.11
N PRO A 251 -1.69 14.21 9.24
CA PRO A 251 -3.15 14.39 9.31
C PRO A 251 -3.72 15.35 8.26
N ARG A 252 -2.93 16.35 7.84
CA ARG A 252 -3.32 17.28 6.78
C ARG A 252 -3.53 16.55 5.45
N ASP A 253 -2.55 15.74 5.06
CA ASP A 253 -2.57 14.99 3.79
C ASP A 253 -3.70 13.95 3.80
N LEU A 254 -3.88 13.26 4.93
CA LEU A 254 -4.95 12.28 5.11
C LEU A 254 -6.34 12.93 5.03
N ARG A 255 -6.52 14.13 5.60
CA ARG A 255 -7.78 14.86 5.45
C ARG A 255 -8.02 15.31 4.01
N GLU A 256 -6.96 15.71 3.32
CA GLU A 256 -7.05 16.10 1.91
C GLU A 256 -7.45 14.92 1.04
N ILE A 257 -6.78 13.76 1.21
CA ILE A 257 -7.12 12.57 0.45
C ILE A 257 -8.55 12.07 0.75
N ASP A 258 -9.04 12.21 1.99
CA ASP A 258 -10.44 11.88 2.33
C ASP A 258 -11.43 12.72 1.51
N ARG A 259 -11.13 14.01 1.29
CA ARG A 259 -11.95 14.87 0.42
C ARG A 259 -11.93 14.38 -1.03
N HIS A 260 -10.75 13.91 -1.50
CA HIS A 260 -10.63 13.34 -2.85
C HIS A 260 -11.39 12.01 -2.97
N VAL A 261 -11.28 11.13 -2.00
CA VAL A 261 -12.04 9.86 -1.98
C VAL A 261 -13.56 10.13 -2.03
N LYS A 262 -14.05 11.12 -1.26
CA LYS A 262 -15.47 11.51 -1.30
C LYS A 262 -15.86 12.03 -2.70
N ARG A 263 -14.98 12.77 -3.38
CA ARG A 263 -15.20 13.26 -4.74
C ARG A 263 -15.23 12.09 -5.74
N LEU A 264 -14.28 11.16 -5.62
CA LEU A 264 -14.24 9.93 -6.45
C LEU A 264 -15.54 9.12 -6.28
N LYS A 265 -15.99 8.94 -5.03
CA LYS A 265 -17.25 8.20 -4.74
C LYS A 265 -18.48 8.84 -5.39
N ARG A 266 -18.52 10.18 -5.50
CA ARG A 266 -19.63 10.89 -6.15
C ARG A 266 -19.57 10.78 -7.68
N ALA A 267 -18.38 10.79 -8.24
CA ALA A 267 -18.17 10.76 -9.70
C ALA A 267 -18.27 9.33 -10.27
N ALA A 268 -17.93 8.34 -9.48
CA ALA A 268 -17.89 6.93 -9.90
C ALA A 268 -19.30 6.29 -9.85
N LEU A 269 -19.51 5.32 -10.72
CA LEU A 269 -20.66 4.43 -10.64
C LEU A 269 -20.63 3.67 -9.29
N SER A 270 -21.78 3.21 -8.83
CA SER A 270 -21.84 2.29 -7.68
C SER A 270 -21.10 0.98 -8.02
N ALA A 271 -20.77 0.19 -7.02
CA ALA A 271 -20.11 -1.11 -7.24
C ALA A 271 -20.92 -1.98 -8.21
N GLN A 272 -22.23 -2.10 -7.98
CA GLN A 272 -23.11 -2.92 -8.82
C GLN A 272 -23.16 -2.40 -10.27
N GLU A 273 -23.30 -1.09 -10.46
CA GLU A 273 -23.30 -0.47 -11.81
C GLU A 273 -21.94 -0.65 -12.50
N THR A 274 -20.86 -0.59 -11.73
CA THR A 274 -19.50 -0.82 -12.24
C THR A 274 -19.36 -2.22 -12.81
N LEU A 275 -19.84 -3.26 -12.12
CA LEU A 275 -19.76 -4.64 -12.61
C LEU A 275 -20.56 -4.80 -13.90
N LYS A 276 -21.77 -4.22 -13.97
CA LYS A 276 -22.60 -4.22 -15.20
C LYS A 276 -21.89 -3.48 -16.34
N PHE A 277 -21.22 -2.38 -16.04
CA PHE A 277 -20.49 -1.56 -17.01
C PHE A 277 -19.33 -2.39 -17.62
N ILE A 278 -18.53 -3.05 -16.76
CA ILE A 278 -17.41 -3.90 -17.18
C ILE A 278 -17.91 -5.07 -18.03
N ASP A 279 -18.95 -5.79 -17.58
CA ASP A 279 -19.56 -6.91 -18.31
C ASP A 279 -20.06 -6.47 -19.68
N SER A 280 -20.77 -5.33 -19.74
CA SER A 280 -21.24 -4.77 -21.02
C SER A 280 -20.08 -4.45 -21.96
N HIS A 281 -18.97 -3.94 -21.42
CA HIS A 281 -17.77 -3.63 -22.21
C HIS A 281 -17.13 -4.92 -22.76
N ALA A 282 -17.01 -5.96 -21.96
CA ALA A 282 -16.50 -7.28 -22.36
C ALA A 282 -17.35 -7.85 -23.52
N ARG A 283 -18.68 -7.86 -23.35
CA ARG A 283 -19.63 -8.39 -24.36
C ARG A 283 -19.57 -7.60 -25.69
N LYS A 284 -19.35 -6.28 -25.64
CA LYS A 284 -19.15 -5.47 -26.87
C LYS A 284 -17.86 -5.87 -27.60
N MET A 285 -16.84 -6.27 -26.84
CA MET A 285 -15.59 -6.77 -27.44
C MET A 285 -15.79 -8.14 -28.09
N GLU A 286 -16.58 -9.03 -27.49
CA GLU A 286 -16.86 -10.36 -28.06
C GLU A 286 -17.52 -10.29 -29.45
N LYS A 287 -18.38 -9.29 -29.68
CA LYS A 287 -19.17 -9.13 -30.90
C LYS A 287 -18.39 -8.49 -32.05
N LYS A 288 -17.24 -7.87 -31.79
CA LYS A 288 -16.38 -7.28 -32.85
C LYS A 288 -15.37 -8.28 -33.36
#